data_4709c76533fcfffb300a9f01f51721b8
#
_entry.id   4709c76533fcfffb300a9f01f51721b8
#
_cell.length_a   1.000
_cell.length_b   1.000
_cell.length_c   1.000
_cell.angle_alpha   90.00
_cell.angle_beta   90.00
_cell.angle_gamma   90.00
#
_symmetry.space_group_name_H-M   'P 1'
#
loop_
_entity.id
_entity.type
_entity.pdbx_description
1 polymer ?
#
loop_
_entity_poly.entity_id
_entity_poly.type
_entity_poly.pdbx_seq_one_letter_code
_entity_poly.pdbx_strand_id
1 'polypeptide(L)'
;MRNNELQQLSSDFFQNSLDSSPTSAIMRGRKQYFDQIEELNDETFEKETKAVNDFISRLESIDTESLSNREKVTHGMLEFALNSNKDSLLDRSWEFGAGVSGFTGFLIDYNQQMFVPDTESADMLLKRLELYKRLYTQIAEVQKTGLKNNRVATERNLLRTIDQLENYLDSSLEEDPLLLINFSSEIAESFISDWKEKAKKIIDSNIRPTVLTYLEQLKLDHIPKGRSDEHSGIMWIDGGEETYLRSLRKYTGHKNITVKEVHEVGLSEIERLKKEFFEIGENVFPGVSTPEEVLEKMQTEPSMR
;
A
#
# COMPACT_ATOMS: atom_id res chain seq x y z
N MET A 1 10.97 -24.15 28.01
CA MET A 1 9.67 -23.46 28.22
C MET A 1 9.58 -22.37 27.17
N ARG A 2 8.40 -22.08 26.62
CA ARG A 2 8.23 -20.94 25.68
C ARG A 2 8.30 -19.64 26.48
N ASN A 3 8.94 -18.62 25.92
CA ASN A 3 8.92 -17.30 26.54
C ASN A 3 7.53 -16.68 26.37
N ASN A 4 6.75 -16.64 27.46
CA ASN A 4 5.38 -16.15 27.45
C ASN A 4 5.28 -14.66 27.10
N GLU A 5 6.26 -13.86 27.46
CA GLU A 5 6.28 -12.41 27.20
C GLU A 5 6.46 -12.14 25.69
N LEU A 6 7.40 -12.83 25.04
CA LEU A 6 7.59 -12.72 23.59
C LEU A 6 6.35 -13.21 22.81
N GLN A 7 5.72 -14.28 23.28
CA GLN A 7 4.51 -14.80 22.64
C GLN A 7 3.34 -13.82 22.78
N GLN A 8 3.15 -13.23 23.97
CA GLN A 8 2.11 -12.25 24.20
C GLN A 8 2.36 -10.98 23.38
N LEU A 9 3.59 -10.47 23.38
CA LEU A 9 3.98 -9.32 22.57
C LEU A 9 3.69 -9.56 21.09
N SER A 10 4.02 -10.74 20.56
CA SER A 10 3.76 -11.14 19.17
C SER A 10 2.25 -11.12 18.84
N SER A 11 1.43 -11.62 19.77
CA SER A 11 -0.03 -11.65 19.62
C SER A 11 -0.62 -10.25 19.68
N ASP A 12 -0.18 -9.42 20.61
CA ASP A 12 -0.64 -8.04 20.77
C ASP A 12 -0.28 -7.20 19.53
N PHE A 13 0.95 -7.34 19.04
CA PHE A 13 1.40 -6.66 17.82
C PHE A 13 0.60 -7.10 16.59
N PHE A 14 0.35 -8.41 16.45
CA PHE A 14 -0.48 -8.92 15.36
C PHE A 14 -1.91 -8.37 15.43
N GLN A 15 -2.54 -8.36 16.61
CA GLN A 15 -3.87 -7.77 16.80
C GLN A 15 -3.86 -6.28 16.45
N ASN A 16 -2.89 -5.51 16.96
CA ASN A 16 -2.75 -4.09 16.61
C ASN A 16 -2.62 -3.88 15.10
N SER A 17 -1.90 -4.75 14.39
CA SER A 17 -1.75 -4.65 12.93
C SER A 17 -3.06 -4.88 12.17
N LEU A 18 -3.97 -5.68 12.71
CA LEU A 18 -5.32 -5.86 12.15
C LEU A 18 -6.19 -4.63 12.42
N ASP A 19 -6.13 -4.09 13.63
CA ASP A 19 -6.92 -2.92 14.04
C ASP A 19 -6.50 -1.65 13.26
N SER A 20 -5.21 -1.49 12.98
CA SER A 20 -4.66 -0.36 12.19
C SER A 20 -4.90 -0.49 10.69
N SER A 21 -5.23 -1.68 10.17
CA SER A 21 -5.47 -1.91 8.74
C SER A 21 -6.68 -2.83 8.51
N PRO A 22 -7.92 -2.30 8.70
CA PRO A 22 -9.14 -3.06 8.51
C PRO A 22 -9.25 -3.72 7.14
N THR A 23 -8.83 -3.04 6.06
CA THR A 23 -8.80 -3.62 4.70
C THR A 23 -7.93 -4.87 4.64
N SER A 24 -6.72 -4.82 5.20
CA SER A 24 -5.84 -5.99 5.27
C SER A 24 -6.41 -7.09 6.18
N ALA A 25 -7.11 -6.74 7.23
CA ALA A 25 -7.77 -7.69 8.12
C ALA A 25 -8.90 -8.46 7.39
N ILE A 26 -9.71 -7.76 6.60
CA ILE A 26 -10.75 -8.37 5.76
C ILE A 26 -10.14 -9.35 4.76
N MET A 27 -9.07 -8.95 4.05
CA MET A 27 -8.35 -9.82 3.10
C MET A 27 -7.76 -11.07 3.74
N ARG A 28 -7.51 -11.04 5.07
CA ARG A 28 -7.11 -12.20 5.88
C ARG A 28 -8.29 -12.98 6.45
N GLY A 29 -9.52 -12.70 6.00
CA GLY A 29 -10.75 -13.41 6.41
C GLY A 29 -11.25 -13.03 7.80
N ARG A 30 -10.89 -11.85 8.33
CA ARG A 30 -11.34 -11.38 9.64
C ARG A 30 -12.69 -10.69 9.53
N LYS A 31 -13.78 -11.42 9.76
CA LYS A 31 -15.17 -10.96 9.58
C LYS A 31 -15.52 -9.71 10.38
N GLN A 32 -15.00 -9.56 11.59
CA GLN A 32 -15.31 -8.44 12.48
C GLN A 32 -14.84 -7.06 11.99
N TYR A 33 -14.12 -7.01 10.87
CA TYR A 33 -13.63 -5.75 10.28
C TYR A 33 -14.42 -5.29 9.05
N PHE A 34 -15.43 -6.05 8.61
CA PHE A 34 -16.15 -5.74 7.37
C PHE A 34 -16.89 -4.41 7.39
N ASP A 35 -17.23 -3.85 8.55
CA ASP A 35 -17.85 -2.53 8.70
C ASP A 35 -16.84 -1.40 9.02
N GLN A 36 -15.52 -1.69 8.95
CA GLN A 36 -14.46 -0.75 9.29
C GLN A 36 -13.65 -0.35 8.07
N ILE A 37 -13.07 0.84 8.09
CA ILE A 37 -12.14 1.36 7.08
C ILE A 37 -11.03 2.13 7.81
N GLU A 38 -9.90 2.28 7.15
CA GLU A 38 -8.75 3.01 7.67
C GLU A 38 -9.11 4.43 8.12
N GLU A 39 -8.40 4.94 9.10
CA GLU A 39 -8.46 6.33 9.57
C GLU A 39 -7.12 7.01 9.36
N LEU A 40 -7.16 8.18 8.70
CA LEU A 40 -5.99 8.97 8.35
C LEU A 40 -6.12 10.37 8.98
N ASN A 41 -5.86 10.47 10.28
CA ASN A 41 -5.88 11.73 11.01
C ASN A 41 -4.77 11.77 12.07
N ASP A 42 -4.48 12.96 12.59
CA ASP A 42 -3.37 13.15 13.55
C ASP A 42 -3.57 12.33 14.83
N GLU A 43 -4.79 12.18 15.33
CA GLU A 43 -5.08 11.37 16.53
C GLU A 43 -4.72 9.90 16.31
N THR A 44 -5.07 9.34 15.16
CA THR A 44 -4.72 7.96 14.80
C THR A 44 -3.21 7.81 14.68
N PHE A 45 -2.51 8.74 14.04
CA PHE A 45 -1.05 8.69 13.90
C PHE A 45 -0.34 8.81 15.25
N GLU A 46 -0.81 9.65 16.16
CA GLU A 46 -0.28 9.76 17.52
C GLU A 46 -0.49 8.46 18.31
N LYS A 47 -1.69 7.88 18.25
CA LYS A 47 -2.03 6.61 18.87
C LYS A 47 -1.13 5.48 18.35
N GLU A 48 -0.96 5.37 17.04
CA GLU A 48 -0.10 4.35 16.42
C GLU A 48 1.37 4.55 16.79
N THR A 49 1.85 5.79 16.81
CA THR A 49 3.22 6.12 17.23
C THR A 49 3.46 5.69 18.68
N LYS A 50 2.51 5.96 19.56
CA LYS A 50 2.58 5.53 20.97
C LYS A 50 2.59 4.01 21.10
N ALA A 51 1.71 3.32 20.38
CA ALA A 51 1.62 1.87 20.40
C ALA A 51 2.92 1.21 19.90
N VAL A 52 3.49 1.69 18.80
CA VAL A 52 4.76 1.16 18.27
C VAL A 52 5.91 1.37 19.25
N ASN A 53 6.01 2.55 19.89
CA ASN A 53 7.05 2.80 20.88
C ASN A 53 6.88 1.91 22.13
N ASP A 54 5.66 1.64 22.59
CA ASP A 54 5.38 0.69 23.69
C ASP A 54 5.82 -0.73 23.30
N PHE A 55 5.46 -1.21 22.11
CA PHE A 55 5.89 -2.52 21.62
C PHE A 55 7.43 -2.63 21.53
N ILE A 56 8.11 -1.60 21.07
CA ILE A 56 9.59 -1.56 21.03
C ILE A 56 10.15 -1.68 22.43
N SER A 57 9.66 -0.89 23.39
CA SER A 57 10.14 -0.92 24.78
C SER A 57 9.92 -2.28 25.44
N ARG A 58 8.77 -2.91 25.18
CA ARG A 58 8.48 -4.27 25.67
C ARG A 58 9.41 -5.30 25.03
N LEU A 59 9.72 -5.19 23.73
CA LEU A 59 10.65 -6.09 23.05
C LEU A 59 12.06 -5.97 23.59
N GLU A 60 12.54 -4.74 23.82
CA GLU A 60 13.86 -4.44 24.37
C GLU A 60 14.03 -4.96 25.81
N SER A 61 12.95 -5.11 26.58
CA SER A 61 12.99 -5.67 27.94
C SER A 61 13.17 -7.18 27.99
N ILE A 62 13.03 -7.89 26.85
CA ILE A 62 13.16 -9.35 26.79
C ILE A 62 14.64 -9.74 26.79
N ASP A 63 15.05 -10.56 27.75
CA ASP A 63 16.41 -11.13 27.79
C ASP A 63 16.61 -12.15 26.65
N THR A 64 17.36 -11.72 25.62
CA THR A 64 17.63 -12.52 24.42
C THR A 64 18.49 -13.75 24.67
N GLU A 65 19.31 -13.77 25.75
CA GLU A 65 20.13 -14.92 26.07
C GLU A 65 19.28 -16.10 26.59
N SER A 66 18.15 -15.81 27.18
CA SER A 66 17.19 -16.82 27.65
C SER A 66 16.35 -17.47 26.53
N LEU A 67 16.38 -16.90 25.32
CA LEU A 67 15.57 -17.34 24.19
C LEU A 67 16.16 -18.56 23.48
N SER A 68 15.31 -19.50 23.09
CA SER A 68 15.66 -20.55 22.14
C SER A 68 15.95 -19.96 20.74
N ASN A 69 16.63 -20.70 19.88
CA ASN A 69 16.94 -20.27 18.51
C ASN A 69 15.70 -19.83 17.72
N ARG A 70 14.57 -20.51 17.88
CA ARG A 70 13.31 -20.15 17.22
C ARG A 70 12.77 -18.82 17.77
N GLU A 71 12.84 -18.62 19.06
CA GLU A 71 12.40 -17.38 19.72
C GLU A 71 13.31 -16.20 19.36
N LYS A 72 14.62 -16.41 19.20
CA LYS A 72 15.56 -15.40 18.69
C LYS A 72 15.17 -14.95 17.27
N VAL A 73 14.75 -15.86 16.41
CA VAL A 73 14.21 -15.51 15.07
C VAL A 73 12.94 -14.68 15.20
N THR A 74 12.00 -15.10 16.03
CA THR A 74 10.74 -14.35 16.27
C THR A 74 11.02 -12.94 16.81
N HIS A 75 11.93 -12.82 17.77
CA HIS A 75 12.38 -11.54 18.34
C HIS A 75 12.95 -10.62 17.24
N GLY A 76 13.88 -11.14 16.41
CA GLY A 76 14.48 -10.37 15.31
C GLY A 76 13.45 -9.94 14.25
N MET A 77 12.47 -10.79 13.94
CA MET A 77 11.37 -10.44 13.02
C MET A 77 10.48 -9.33 13.60
N LEU A 78 10.15 -9.39 14.91
CA LEU A 78 9.40 -8.33 15.59
C LEU A 78 10.19 -7.03 15.63
N GLU A 79 11.48 -7.08 15.97
CA GLU A 79 12.36 -5.91 15.96
C GLU A 79 12.36 -5.22 14.58
N PHE A 80 12.50 -6.00 13.52
CA PHE A 80 12.46 -5.49 12.16
C PHE A 80 11.09 -4.88 11.81
N ALA A 81 10.00 -5.57 12.12
CA ALA A 81 8.65 -5.10 11.82
C ALA A 81 8.29 -3.82 12.58
N LEU A 82 8.61 -3.75 13.86
CA LEU A 82 8.35 -2.59 14.71
C LEU A 82 9.16 -1.36 14.28
N ASN A 83 10.45 -1.54 13.97
CA ASN A 83 11.28 -0.44 13.46
C ASN A 83 10.79 0.02 12.07
N SER A 84 10.37 -0.90 11.20
CA SER A 84 9.77 -0.55 9.89
C SER A 84 8.46 0.22 10.04
N ASN A 85 7.63 -0.13 11.02
CA ASN A 85 6.39 0.61 11.31
C ASN A 85 6.70 2.01 11.84
N LYS A 86 7.64 2.13 12.79
CA LYS A 86 8.11 3.42 13.30
C LYS A 86 8.65 4.31 12.17
N ASP A 87 9.50 3.77 11.31
CA ASP A 87 10.02 4.48 10.14
C ASP A 87 8.89 4.91 9.20
N SER A 88 7.88 4.06 8.95
CA SER A 88 6.72 4.41 8.11
C SER A 88 5.87 5.55 8.69
N LEU A 89 5.70 5.59 10.01
CA LEU A 89 5.02 6.69 10.70
C LEU A 89 5.80 8.01 10.61
N LEU A 90 7.13 7.95 10.74
CA LEU A 90 8.02 9.11 10.57
C LEU A 90 8.05 9.62 9.13
N ASP A 91 7.95 8.72 8.16
CA ASP A 91 7.98 9.06 6.73
C ASP A 91 6.74 9.82 6.26
N ARG A 92 5.60 9.68 6.95
CA ARG A 92 4.34 10.36 6.61
C ARG A 92 4.04 10.32 5.11
N SER A 93 4.21 9.14 4.50
CA SER A 93 4.06 8.96 3.05
C SER A 93 2.66 9.30 2.52
N TRP A 94 1.65 9.28 3.37
CA TRP A 94 0.29 9.72 3.07
C TRP A 94 0.20 11.21 2.69
N GLU A 95 1.14 12.07 3.11
CA GLU A 95 1.16 13.49 2.77
C GLU A 95 1.45 13.74 1.29
N PHE A 96 2.21 12.85 0.64
CA PHE A 96 2.59 12.94 -0.79
C PHE A 96 2.22 11.70 -1.59
N GLY A 97 1.39 10.83 -1.04
CA GLY A 97 0.95 9.58 -1.67
C GLY A 97 -0.02 9.84 -2.82
N ALA A 98 0.52 10.00 -4.03
CA ALA A 98 -0.24 10.01 -5.27
C ALA A 98 0.41 9.05 -6.26
N GLY A 99 -0.37 8.41 -7.10
CA GLY A 99 0.10 7.45 -8.10
C GLY A 99 -0.84 6.27 -8.26
N VAL A 100 -0.51 5.40 -9.19
CA VAL A 100 -1.35 4.24 -9.61
C VAL A 100 -1.72 3.32 -8.46
N SER A 101 -0.83 3.14 -7.48
CA SER A 101 -1.04 2.30 -6.29
C SER A 101 -1.33 3.12 -5.02
N GLY A 102 -1.74 4.37 -5.17
CA GLY A 102 -2.05 5.26 -4.05
C GLY A 102 -3.45 5.01 -3.46
N PHE A 103 -4.06 6.07 -2.95
CA PHE A 103 -5.39 6.00 -2.33
C PHE A 103 -6.52 5.57 -3.27
N THR A 104 -6.32 5.67 -4.59
CA THR A 104 -7.25 5.12 -5.59
C THR A 104 -7.46 3.62 -5.47
N GLY A 105 -6.49 2.89 -4.90
CA GLY A 105 -6.62 1.46 -4.64
C GLY A 105 -7.80 1.09 -3.74
N PHE A 106 -8.24 1.99 -2.85
CA PHE A 106 -9.45 1.78 -2.05
C PHE A 106 -10.72 1.71 -2.90
N LEU A 107 -10.75 2.40 -4.04
CA LEU A 107 -11.88 2.38 -4.96
C LEU A 107 -11.78 1.25 -6.00
N ILE A 108 -10.60 1.04 -6.55
CA ILE A 108 -10.42 0.25 -7.78
C ILE A 108 -9.99 -1.18 -7.48
N ASP A 109 -8.99 -1.38 -6.58
CA ASP A 109 -8.28 -2.66 -6.49
C ASP A 109 -8.71 -3.54 -5.31
N TYR A 110 -8.88 -2.94 -4.12
CA TYR A 110 -8.99 -3.75 -2.90
C TYR A 110 -10.31 -4.50 -2.78
N ASN A 111 -11.41 -3.93 -3.26
CA ASN A 111 -12.73 -4.57 -3.14
C ASN A 111 -12.87 -5.82 -4.00
N GLN A 112 -12.23 -5.86 -5.16
CA GLN A 112 -12.22 -7.04 -6.05
C GLN A 112 -11.50 -8.25 -5.41
N GLN A 113 -10.64 -8.02 -4.42
CA GLN A 113 -9.92 -9.05 -3.70
C GLN A 113 -10.67 -9.54 -2.45
N MET A 114 -11.76 -8.88 -2.07
CA MET A 114 -12.55 -9.26 -0.90
C MET A 114 -13.45 -10.45 -1.22
N PHE A 115 -13.54 -11.38 -0.27
CA PHE A 115 -14.49 -12.49 -0.29
C PHE A 115 -15.51 -12.33 0.83
N VAL A 116 -16.78 -12.25 0.48
CA VAL A 116 -17.90 -12.09 1.41
C VAL A 116 -18.51 -13.47 1.71
N PRO A 117 -18.33 -14.01 2.93
CA PRO A 117 -18.69 -15.39 3.25
C PRO A 117 -20.17 -15.58 3.55
N ASP A 118 -20.87 -14.55 4.01
CA ASP A 118 -22.27 -14.63 4.46
C ASP A 118 -22.99 -13.28 4.36
N THR A 119 -24.30 -13.29 4.58
CA THR A 119 -25.15 -12.09 4.48
C THR A 119 -24.86 -11.07 5.58
N GLU A 120 -24.42 -11.48 6.76
CA GLU A 120 -24.02 -10.57 7.85
C GLU A 120 -22.80 -9.74 7.43
N SER A 121 -21.76 -10.40 6.89
CA SER A 121 -20.58 -9.74 6.36
C SER A 121 -20.92 -8.79 5.19
N ALA A 122 -21.87 -9.17 4.35
CA ALA A 122 -22.38 -8.31 3.27
C ALA A 122 -23.06 -7.04 3.82
N ASP A 123 -23.90 -7.15 4.84
CA ASP A 123 -24.55 -6.01 5.48
C ASP A 123 -23.52 -5.08 6.21
N MET A 124 -22.50 -5.67 6.83
CA MET A 124 -21.39 -4.91 7.41
C MET A 124 -20.63 -4.11 6.32
N LEU A 125 -20.45 -4.71 5.14
CA LEU A 125 -19.76 -4.06 4.02
C LEU A 125 -20.53 -2.85 3.49
N LEU A 126 -21.87 -2.83 3.52
CA LEU A 126 -22.65 -1.62 3.22
C LEU A 126 -22.30 -0.47 4.16
N LYS A 127 -22.17 -0.75 5.48
CA LYS A 127 -21.75 0.26 6.45
C LYS A 127 -20.33 0.77 6.16
N ARG A 128 -19.42 -0.13 5.74
CA ARG A 128 -18.08 0.28 5.30
C ARG A 128 -18.13 1.23 4.12
N LEU A 129 -18.98 1.00 3.12
CA LEU A 129 -19.14 1.90 1.97
C LEU A 129 -19.55 3.32 2.40
N GLU A 130 -20.37 3.47 3.44
CA GLU A 130 -20.73 4.78 3.98
C GLU A 130 -19.52 5.54 4.57
N LEU A 131 -18.48 4.83 5.02
CA LEU A 131 -17.26 5.42 5.59
C LEU A 131 -16.28 5.98 4.55
N TYR A 132 -16.47 5.69 3.25
CA TYR A 132 -15.60 6.21 2.19
C TYR A 132 -15.57 7.74 2.14
N LYS A 133 -16.69 8.40 2.47
CA LYS A 133 -16.70 9.87 2.59
C LYS A 133 -15.70 10.36 3.61
N ARG A 134 -15.68 9.75 4.81
CA ARG A 134 -14.70 10.08 5.85
C ARG A 134 -13.28 9.83 5.35
N LEU A 135 -13.02 8.66 4.79
CA LEU A 135 -11.68 8.28 4.31
C LEU A 135 -11.15 9.29 3.29
N TYR A 136 -11.91 9.61 2.24
CA TYR A 136 -11.45 10.55 1.20
C TYR A 136 -11.34 11.99 1.71
N THR A 137 -12.17 12.40 2.65
CA THR A 137 -12.02 13.70 3.34
C THR A 137 -10.69 13.74 4.11
N GLN A 138 -10.36 12.71 4.86
CA GLN A 138 -9.10 12.61 5.60
C GLN A 138 -7.88 12.54 4.66
N ILE A 139 -7.95 11.78 3.56
CA ILE A 139 -6.92 11.78 2.51
C ILE A 139 -6.67 13.20 2.00
N ALA A 140 -7.73 13.91 1.66
CA ALA A 140 -7.63 15.28 1.18
C ALA A 140 -6.96 16.23 2.21
N GLU A 141 -7.28 16.09 3.48
CA GLU A 141 -6.70 16.90 4.57
C GLU A 141 -5.23 16.60 4.82
N VAL A 142 -4.83 15.32 4.90
CA VAL A 142 -3.41 14.98 5.09
C VAL A 142 -2.54 15.40 3.91
N GLN A 143 -3.06 15.33 2.69
CA GLN A 143 -2.35 15.82 1.51
C GLN A 143 -2.26 17.35 1.46
N LYS A 144 -3.27 18.09 1.94
CA LYS A 144 -3.14 19.54 2.16
C LYS A 144 -2.06 19.89 3.18
N THR A 145 -1.90 19.07 4.20
CA THR A 145 -0.78 19.21 5.14
C THR A 145 0.55 18.98 4.43
N GLY A 146 0.63 17.97 3.56
CA GLY A 146 1.79 17.75 2.70
C GLY A 146 2.16 18.97 1.85
N LEU A 147 1.17 19.62 1.21
CA LEU A 147 1.39 20.85 0.45
C LEU A 147 2.01 21.98 1.28
N LYS A 148 1.59 22.13 2.55
CA LYS A 148 2.15 23.14 3.48
C LYS A 148 3.58 22.81 3.88
N ASN A 149 3.93 21.55 3.93
CA ASN A 149 5.22 21.02 4.37
C ASN A 149 6.18 20.73 3.20
N ASN A 150 5.91 21.26 2.01
CA ASN A 150 6.68 21.00 0.79
C ASN A 150 6.88 19.48 0.52
N ARG A 151 5.87 18.69 0.83
CA ARG A 151 5.81 17.23 0.63
C ARG A 151 4.73 16.92 -0.40
N VAL A 152 5.09 17.01 -1.66
CA VAL A 152 4.16 16.89 -2.79
C VAL A 152 4.62 15.78 -3.73
N ALA A 153 3.68 15.08 -4.32
CA ALA A 153 3.96 14.10 -5.37
C ALA A 153 4.53 14.76 -6.63
N THR A 154 5.06 13.96 -7.55
CA THR A 154 5.42 14.46 -8.88
C THR A 154 4.16 14.80 -9.69
N GLU A 155 4.26 15.81 -10.55
CA GLU A 155 3.18 16.19 -11.47
C GLU A 155 2.68 14.98 -12.29
N ARG A 156 3.61 14.16 -12.79
CA ARG A 156 3.29 12.93 -13.52
C ARG A 156 2.41 11.98 -12.73
N ASN A 157 2.72 11.77 -11.43
CA ASN A 157 1.93 10.88 -10.58
C ASN A 157 0.57 11.50 -10.23
N LEU A 158 0.51 12.82 -10.04
CA LEU A 158 -0.75 13.54 -9.85
C LEU A 158 -1.65 13.42 -11.07
N LEU A 159 -1.13 13.64 -12.27
CA LEU A 159 -1.88 13.49 -13.53
C LEU A 159 -2.42 12.07 -13.70
N ARG A 160 -1.61 11.04 -13.44
CA ARG A 160 -2.07 9.65 -13.48
C ARG A 160 -3.17 9.35 -12.47
N THR A 161 -3.07 9.92 -11.26
CA THR A 161 -4.13 9.77 -10.25
C THR A 161 -5.41 10.47 -10.70
N ILE A 162 -5.29 11.66 -11.30
CA ILE A 162 -6.42 12.40 -11.88
C ILE A 162 -7.10 11.56 -12.97
N ASP A 163 -6.33 11.04 -13.93
CA ASP A 163 -6.86 10.18 -14.99
C ASP A 163 -7.60 8.95 -14.45
N GLN A 164 -7.07 8.31 -13.39
CA GLN A 164 -7.74 7.18 -12.75
C GLN A 164 -9.07 7.58 -12.11
N LEU A 165 -9.11 8.72 -11.41
CA LEU A 165 -10.32 9.20 -10.77
C LEU A 165 -11.36 9.70 -11.78
N GLU A 166 -10.95 10.34 -12.88
CA GLU A 166 -11.83 10.72 -13.99
C GLU A 166 -12.44 9.48 -14.64
N ASN A 167 -11.63 8.49 -14.99
CA ASN A 167 -12.11 7.21 -15.56
C ASN A 167 -13.07 6.49 -14.60
N TYR A 168 -12.80 6.52 -13.28
CA TYR A 168 -13.72 5.97 -12.29
C TYR A 168 -15.08 6.72 -12.28
N LEU A 169 -15.05 8.05 -12.30
CA LEU A 169 -16.28 8.86 -12.28
C LEU A 169 -17.08 8.77 -13.58
N ASP A 170 -16.41 8.56 -14.72
CA ASP A 170 -17.03 8.41 -16.04
C ASP A 170 -17.60 7.00 -16.28
N SER A 171 -17.19 6.01 -15.47
CA SER A 171 -17.71 4.64 -15.57
C SER A 171 -19.19 4.57 -15.20
N SER A 172 -19.92 3.61 -15.80
CA SER A 172 -21.31 3.36 -15.42
C SER A 172 -21.41 2.89 -13.98
N LEU A 173 -22.53 3.21 -13.32
CA LEU A 173 -22.76 2.77 -11.93
C LEU A 173 -22.87 1.24 -11.83
N GLU A 174 -23.36 0.58 -12.88
CA GLU A 174 -23.49 -0.87 -12.99
C GLU A 174 -22.14 -1.60 -12.99
N GLU A 175 -21.11 -0.93 -13.52
CA GLU A 175 -19.75 -1.46 -13.64
C GLU A 175 -18.81 -0.90 -12.57
N ASP A 176 -19.35 -0.24 -11.54
CA ASP A 176 -18.55 0.35 -10.48
C ASP A 176 -17.67 -0.72 -9.79
N PRO A 177 -16.36 -0.52 -9.67
CA PRO A 177 -15.44 -1.48 -9.07
C PRO A 177 -15.83 -1.89 -7.65
N LEU A 178 -16.52 -1.03 -6.90
CA LEU A 178 -17.02 -1.32 -5.55
C LEU A 178 -18.14 -2.36 -5.53
N LEU A 179 -18.73 -2.69 -6.69
CA LEU A 179 -19.72 -3.76 -6.86
C LEU A 179 -19.09 -5.09 -7.29
N LEU A 180 -17.81 -5.08 -7.67
CA LEU A 180 -17.07 -6.26 -8.14
C LEU A 180 -16.49 -7.04 -6.95
N ILE A 181 -17.36 -7.59 -6.12
CA ILE A 181 -17.02 -8.30 -4.90
C ILE A 181 -17.35 -9.78 -5.07
N ASN A 182 -16.49 -10.64 -4.51
CA ASN A 182 -16.68 -12.09 -4.56
C ASN A 182 -17.57 -12.55 -3.39
N PHE A 183 -18.82 -12.90 -3.68
CA PHE A 183 -19.74 -13.48 -2.71
C PHE A 183 -19.63 -15.00 -2.66
N SER A 184 -19.85 -15.58 -1.48
CA SER A 184 -20.01 -17.03 -1.33
C SER A 184 -21.19 -17.54 -2.17
N SER A 185 -21.02 -18.71 -2.79
CA SER A 185 -22.11 -19.41 -3.50
C SER A 185 -23.28 -19.82 -2.63
N GLU A 186 -23.13 -19.75 -1.32
CA GLU A 186 -24.21 -20.03 -0.34
C GLU A 186 -25.17 -18.84 -0.17
N ILE A 187 -24.79 -17.64 -0.65
CA ILE A 187 -25.63 -16.45 -0.60
C ILE A 187 -26.57 -16.44 -1.82
N ALA A 188 -27.87 -16.30 -1.57
CA ALA A 188 -28.88 -16.29 -2.62
C ALA A 188 -28.67 -15.12 -3.60
N GLU A 189 -28.80 -15.37 -4.89
CA GLU A 189 -28.66 -14.33 -5.95
C GLU A 189 -29.60 -13.13 -5.75
N SER A 190 -30.82 -13.39 -5.24
CA SER A 190 -31.77 -12.31 -4.92
C SER A 190 -31.23 -11.37 -3.84
N PHE A 191 -30.57 -11.92 -2.80
CA PHE A 191 -29.92 -11.11 -1.78
C PHE A 191 -28.77 -10.28 -2.37
N ILE A 192 -27.92 -10.88 -3.21
CA ILE A 192 -26.81 -10.18 -3.88
C ILE A 192 -27.34 -9.03 -4.76
N SER A 193 -28.44 -9.26 -5.50
CA SER A 193 -29.10 -8.24 -6.29
C SER A 193 -29.58 -7.07 -5.43
N ASP A 194 -30.30 -7.35 -4.34
CA ASP A 194 -30.78 -6.32 -3.41
C ASP A 194 -29.63 -5.57 -2.73
N TRP A 195 -28.55 -6.28 -2.38
CA TRP A 195 -27.35 -5.71 -1.81
C TRP A 195 -26.70 -4.72 -2.81
N LYS A 196 -26.55 -5.12 -4.09
CA LYS A 196 -25.98 -4.27 -5.14
C LYS A 196 -26.79 -2.99 -5.35
N GLU A 197 -28.12 -3.08 -5.31
CA GLU A 197 -28.96 -1.87 -5.42
C GLU A 197 -28.81 -0.92 -4.24
N LYS A 198 -28.61 -1.44 -3.01
CA LYS A 198 -28.27 -0.60 -1.83
C LYS A 198 -26.88 0.02 -1.98
N ALA A 199 -25.89 -0.77 -2.39
CA ALA A 199 -24.52 -0.31 -2.61
C ALA A 199 -24.45 0.80 -3.68
N LYS A 200 -25.14 0.65 -4.82
CA LYS A 200 -25.25 1.67 -5.87
C LYS A 200 -25.74 3.02 -5.31
N LYS A 201 -26.77 3.00 -4.46
CA LYS A 201 -27.29 4.23 -3.86
C LYS A 201 -26.24 4.94 -2.99
N ILE A 202 -25.46 4.17 -2.21
CA ILE A 202 -24.38 4.73 -1.39
C ILE A 202 -23.26 5.28 -2.29
N ILE A 203 -22.88 4.54 -3.33
CA ILE A 203 -21.84 4.95 -4.27
C ILE A 203 -22.22 6.26 -4.95
N ASP A 204 -23.43 6.34 -5.50
CA ASP A 204 -23.92 7.50 -6.24
C ASP A 204 -24.09 8.74 -5.35
N SER A 205 -24.69 8.58 -4.17
CA SER A 205 -25.03 9.72 -3.30
C SER A 205 -23.91 10.15 -2.36
N ASN A 206 -22.93 9.26 -2.06
CA ASN A 206 -21.92 9.50 -1.04
C ASN A 206 -20.48 9.43 -1.59
N ILE A 207 -20.15 8.34 -2.31
CA ILE A 207 -18.76 8.08 -2.70
C ILE A 207 -18.35 8.95 -3.89
N ARG A 208 -19.07 8.87 -5.01
CA ARG A 208 -18.74 9.62 -6.23
C ARG A 208 -18.67 11.14 -6.02
N PRO A 209 -19.62 11.79 -5.33
CA PRO A 209 -19.50 13.22 -5.04
C PRO A 209 -18.28 13.58 -4.20
N THR A 210 -17.89 12.70 -3.26
CA THR A 210 -16.70 12.92 -2.42
C THR A 210 -15.41 12.74 -3.24
N VAL A 211 -15.37 11.74 -4.11
CA VAL A 211 -14.25 11.52 -5.04
C VAL A 211 -14.11 12.69 -6.01
N LEU A 212 -15.21 13.24 -6.52
CA LEU A 212 -15.19 14.45 -7.36
C LEU A 212 -14.58 15.64 -6.61
N THR A 213 -14.97 15.86 -5.36
CA THR A 213 -14.38 16.94 -4.52
C THR A 213 -12.86 16.74 -4.34
N TYR A 214 -12.42 15.51 -4.11
CA TYR A 214 -10.99 15.18 -4.01
C TYR A 214 -10.25 15.40 -5.34
N LEU A 215 -10.83 14.99 -6.46
CA LEU A 215 -10.30 15.23 -7.80
C LEU A 215 -10.10 16.71 -8.08
N GLU A 216 -11.11 17.54 -7.77
CA GLU A 216 -11.01 19.01 -7.92
C GLU A 216 -9.87 19.59 -7.07
N GLN A 217 -9.71 19.12 -5.83
CA GLN A 217 -8.59 19.52 -4.98
C GLN A 217 -7.24 19.16 -5.60
N LEU A 218 -7.09 17.95 -6.18
CA LEU A 218 -5.86 17.57 -6.86
C LEU A 218 -5.54 18.52 -8.02
N LYS A 219 -6.53 18.86 -8.85
CA LYS A 219 -6.38 19.77 -9.98
C LYS A 219 -6.03 21.19 -9.57
N LEU A 220 -6.71 21.72 -8.57
CA LEU A 220 -6.60 23.13 -8.19
C LEU A 220 -5.40 23.40 -7.27
N ASP A 221 -5.15 22.53 -6.30
CA ASP A 221 -4.18 22.78 -5.23
C ASP A 221 -2.85 22.06 -5.46
N HIS A 222 -2.87 20.82 -6.00
CA HIS A 222 -1.69 19.96 -6.06
C HIS A 222 -0.94 20.05 -7.38
N ILE A 223 -1.63 20.05 -8.53
CA ILE A 223 -0.99 20.15 -9.84
C ILE A 223 -0.06 21.38 -9.94
N PRO A 224 -0.46 22.60 -9.51
CA PRO A 224 0.42 23.77 -9.61
C PRO A 224 1.70 23.66 -8.76
N LYS A 225 1.75 22.71 -7.83
CA LYS A 225 2.87 22.46 -6.91
C LYS A 225 3.54 21.11 -7.15
N GLY A 226 3.07 20.35 -8.13
CA GLY A 226 3.63 19.06 -8.50
C GLY A 226 5.10 19.15 -8.87
N ARG A 227 5.93 18.22 -8.37
CA ARG A 227 7.35 18.21 -8.68
C ARG A 227 7.57 17.79 -10.13
N SER A 228 8.50 18.46 -10.83
CA SER A 228 8.89 18.12 -12.21
C SER A 228 9.57 16.73 -12.27
N ASP A 229 9.67 16.16 -13.47
CA ASP A 229 10.40 14.92 -13.70
C ASP A 229 11.89 15.00 -13.33
N GLU A 230 12.51 16.17 -13.45
CA GLU A 230 13.90 16.41 -13.02
C GLU A 230 14.05 16.31 -11.50
N HIS A 231 12.97 16.62 -10.76
CA HIS A 231 12.90 16.54 -9.31
C HIS A 231 12.03 15.36 -8.84
N SER A 232 12.02 14.25 -9.60
CA SER A 232 11.17 13.09 -9.31
C SER A 232 11.56 12.31 -8.05
N GLY A 233 12.85 12.33 -7.68
CA GLY A 233 13.35 11.62 -6.50
C GLY A 233 12.72 12.13 -5.19
N ILE A 234 12.60 11.24 -4.20
CA ILE A 234 12.07 11.58 -2.88
C ILE A 234 12.95 12.59 -2.13
N MET A 235 14.22 12.69 -2.48
CA MET A 235 15.15 13.68 -1.90
C MET A 235 14.71 15.13 -2.08
N TRP A 236 13.78 15.39 -3.01
CA TRP A 236 13.28 16.72 -3.32
C TRP A 236 12.07 17.16 -2.48
N ILE A 237 11.62 16.34 -1.53
CA ILE A 237 10.63 16.74 -0.52
C ILE A 237 11.34 17.04 0.80
N ASP A 238 10.72 17.83 1.66
CA ASP A 238 11.26 18.08 3.00
C ASP A 238 11.39 16.78 3.79
N GLY A 239 12.58 16.52 4.36
CA GLY A 239 12.93 15.27 5.03
C GLY A 239 13.08 14.07 4.09
N GLY A 240 13.25 14.31 2.78
CA GLY A 240 13.29 13.26 1.75
C GLY A 240 14.53 12.37 1.84
N GLU A 241 15.69 12.89 2.23
CA GLU A 241 16.89 12.10 2.41
C GLU A 241 16.72 11.06 3.53
N GLU A 242 16.20 11.47 4.69
CA GLU A 242 15.91 10.58 5.80
C GLU A 242 14.83 9.56 5.44
N THR A 243 13.78 9.98 4.72
CA THR A 243 12.75 9.10 4.21
C THR A 243 13.35 8.02 3.28
N TYR A 244 14.27 8.41 2.40
CA TYR A 244 14.96 7.46 1.53
C TYR A 244 15.82 6.46 2.30
N LEU A 245 16.59 6.92 3.28
CA LEU A 245 17.42 6.05 4.13
C LEU A 245 16.57 5.07 4.96
N ARG A 246 15.42 5.50 5.49
CA ARG A 246 14.45 4.61 6.16
C ARG A 246 13.90 3.57 5.20
N SER A 247 13.55 3.97 3.98
CA SER A 247 13.12 3.04 2.93
C SER A 247 14.19 2.01 2.58
N LEU A 248 15.47 2.42 2.45
CA LEU A 248 16.57 1.49 2.20
C LEU A 248 16.67 0.44 3.31
N ARG A 249 16.63 0.84 4.59
CA ARG A 249 16.66 -0.11 5.73
C ARG A 249 15.50 -1.10 5.67
N LYS A 250 14.29 -0.60 5.37
CA LYS A 250 13.08 -1.42 5.27
C LYS A 250 13.18 -2.47 4.16
N TYR A 251 13.66 -2.11 2.97
CA TYR A 251 13.71 -3.01 1.82
C TYR A 251 14.93 -3.95 1.81
N THR A 252 16.04 -3.54 2.41
CA THR A 252 17.26 -4.35 2.45
C THR A 252 17.39 -5.19 3.73
N GLY A 253 16.70 -4.83 4.81
CA GLY A 253 16.90 -5.42 6.13
C GLY A 253 18.20 -5.00 6.82
N HIS A 254 18.99 -4.11 6.21
CA HIS A 254 20.29 -3.66 6.74
C HIS A 254 20.18 -2.34 7.46
N LYS A 255 20.48 -2.32 8.77
CA LYS A 255 20.35 -1.11 9.64
C LYS A 255 21.23 0.06 9.20
N ASN A 256 22.44 -0.22 8.67
CA ASN A 256 23.47 0.78 8.40
C ASN A 256 23.85 0.86 6.92
N ILE A 257 22.97 0.43 6.00
CA ILE A 257 23.25 0.49 4.57
C ILE A 257 23.27 1.94 4.08
N THR A 258 24.21 2.24 3.21
CA THR A 258 24.32 3.56 2.58
C THR A 258 23.74 3.56 1.17
N VAL A 259 23.32 4.72 0.71
CA VAL A 259 22.85 4.95 -0.67
C VAL A 259 23.89 4.50 -1.70
N LYS A 260 25.17 4.80 -1.43
CA LYS A 260 26.27 4.43 -2.31
C LYS A 260 26.43 2.92 -2.43
N GLU A 261 26.41 2.19 -1.32
CA GLU A 261 26.51 0.72 -1.33
C GLU A 261 25.37 0.09 -2.13
N VAL A 262 24.12 0.54 -1.94
CA VAL A 262 22.97 0.03 -2.71
C VAL A 262 23.13 0.32 -4.20
N HIS A 263 23.60 1.52 -4.56
CA HIS A 263 23.84 1.90 -5.94
C HIS A 263 24.93 1.02 -6.59
N GLU A 264 26.04 0.79 -5.90
CA GLU A 264 27.13 -0.06 -6.39
C GLU A 264 26.68 -1.53 -6.56
N VAL A 265 25.90 -2.06 -5.61
CA VAL A 265 25.27 -3.38 -5.75
C VAL A 265 24.37 -3.41 -6.97
N GLY A 266 23.52 -2.39 -7.15
CA GLY A 266 22.63 -2.29 -8.32
C GLY A 266 23.38 -2.32 -9.65
N LEU A 267 24.47 -1.57 -9.77
CA LEU A 267 25.31 -1.56 -10.98
C LEU A 267 25.94 -2.93 -11.21
N SER A 268 26.51 -3.55 -10.18
CA SER A 268 27.14 -4.88 -10.31
C SER A 268 26.12 -5.96 -10.70
N GLU A 269 24.90 -5.90 -10.16
CA GLU A 269 23.83 -6.84 -10.52
C GLU A 269 23.32 -6.63 -11.95
N ILE A 270 23.24 -5.39 -12.44
CA ILE A 270 22.90 -5.11 -13.84
C ILE A 270 23.92 -5.77 -14.77
N GLU A 271 25.21 -5.64 -14.51
CA GLU A 271 26.26 -6.26 -15.33
C GLU A 271 26.21 -7.80 -15.24
N ARG A 272 25.99 -8.35 -14.05
CA ARG A 272 25.83 -9.79 -13.87
C ARG A 272 24.61 -10.32 -14.65
N LEU A 273 23.46 -9.67 -14.50
CA LEU A 273 22.22 -10.07 -15.17
C LEU A 273 22.30 -9.91 -16.69
N LYS A 274 22.93 -8.86 -17.21
CA LYS A 274 23.17 -8.71 -18.66
C LYS A 274 23.94 -9.91 -19.22
N LYS A 275 25.00 -10.32 -18.52
CA LYS A 275 25.81 -11.48 -18.93
C LYS A 275 24.99 -12.77 -18.93
N GLU A 276 24.31 -13.08 -17.83
CA GLU A 276 23.46 -14.26 -17.71
C GLU A 276 22.32 -14.26 -18.76
N PHE A 277 21.69 -13.10 -18.95
CA PHE A 277 20.63 -12.94 -19.94
C PHE A 277 21.13 -13.20 -21.36
N PHE A 278 22.34 -12.73 -21.69
CA PHE A 278 22.95 -12.99 -22.98
C PHE A 278 23.31 -14.47 -23.15
N GLU A 279 23.94 -15.10 -22.15
CA GLU A 279 24.29 -16.52 -22.18
C GLU A 279 23.07 -17.43 -22.37
N ILE A 280 21.97 -17.13 -21.72
CA ILE A 280 20.69 -17.83 -21.89
C ILE A 280 20.10 -17.54 -23.27
N GLY A 281 20.12 -16.27 -23.67
CA GLY A 281 19.57 -15.81 -24.95
C GLY A 281 20.27 -16.42 -26.16
N GLU A 282 21.59 -16.58 -26.13
CA GLU A 282 22.37 -17.23 -27.18
C GLU A 282 21.98 -18.73 -27.34
N ASN A 283 21.64 -19.41 -26.24
CA ASN A 283 21.14 -20.77 -26.30
C ASN A 283 19.73 -20.88 -26.89
N VAL A 284 18.89 -19.87 -26.69
CA VAL A 284 17.51 -19.85 -27.22
C VAL A 284 17.45 -19.32 -28.64
N PHE A 285 18.25 -18.31 -28.96
CA PHE A 285 18.34 -17.65 -30.26
C PHE A 285 19.78 -17.74 -30.82
N PRO A 286 20.19 -18.86 -31.41
CA PRO A 286 21.55 -18.99 -31.91
C PRO A 286 21.92 -17.90 -32.91
N GLY A 287 23.11 -17.30 -32.71
CA GLY A 287 23.64 -16.26 -33.57
C GLY A 287 23.35 -14.83 -33.17
N VAL A 288 22.71 -14.60 -32.03
CA VAL A 288 22.65 -13.25 -31.40
C VAL A 288 24.03 -12.91 -30.83
N SER A 289 24.37 -11.63 -30.85
CA SER A 289 25.70 -11.15 -30.44
C SER A 289 25.64 -10.18 -29.25
N THR A 290 24.45 -9.71 -28.91
CA THR A 290 24.23 -8.73 -27.81
C THR A 290 22.97 -9.03 -27.04
N PRO A 291 22.86 -8.56 -25.77
CA PRO A 291 21.62 -8.65 -25.00
C PRO A 291 20.43 -7.94 -25.66
N GLU A 292 20.68 -6.84 -26.38
CA GLU A 292 19.67 -6.08 -27.09
C GLU A 292 19.07 -6.89 -28.24
N GLU A 293 19.89 -7.65 -29.00
CA GLU A 293 19.42 -8.57 -30.03
C GLU A 293 18.56 -9.71 -29.46
N VAL A 294 18.89 -10.20 -28.25
CA VAL A 294 18.03 -11.19 -27.54
C VAL A 294 16.67 -10.58 -27.23
N LEU A 295 16.62 -9.34 -26.70
CA LEU A 295 15.35 -8.65 -26.42
C LEU A 295 14.52 -8.43 -27.69
N GLU A 296 15.15 -8.02 -28.77
CA GLU A 296 14.48 -7.84 -30.06
C GLU A 296 13.87 -9.17 -30.57
N LYS A 297 14.64 -10.26 -30.47
CA LYS A 297 14.15 -11.61 -30.82
C LYS A 297 12.96 -12.01 -29.95
N MET A 298 13.02 -11.82 -28.63
CA MET A 298 11.91 -12.14 -27.73
C MET A 298 10.63 -11.36 -28.08
N GLN A 299 10.76 -10.12 -28.55
CA GLN A 299 9.61 -9.29 -28.94
C GLN A 299 9.05 -9.64 -30.32
N THR A 300 9.89 -10.11 -31.24
CA THR A 300 9.53 -10.29 -32.66
C THR A 300 9.26 -11.75 -33.04
N GLU A 301 9.82 -12.70 -32.30
CA GLU A 301 9.70 -14.14 -32.61
C GLU A 301 8.28 -14.65 -32.32
N PRO A 302 7.57 -15.21 -33.31
CA PRO A 302 6.18 -15.66 -33.12
C PRO A 302 6.03 -16.78 -32.08
N SER A 303 7.05 -17.59 -31.86
CA SER A 303 7.04 -18.67 -30.86
C SER A 303 7.07 -18.20 -29.41
N MET A 304 7.33 -16.89 -29.18
CA MET A 304 7.39 -16.27 -27.85
C MET A 304 6.11 -15.51 -27.48
N ARG A 305 5.08 -15.57 -28.33
CA ARG A 305 3.78 -14.88 -28.14
C ARG A 305 2.66 -15.82 -27.75
#